data_458561aa20f93f56f73657df4698a4c4
#
_entry.id   458561aa20f93f56f73657df4698a4c4
#
_cell.length_a   1.000
_cell.length_b   1.000
_cell.length_c   1.000
_cell.angle_alpha   90.00
_cell.angle_beta   90.00
_cell.angle_gamma   90.00
#
_symmetry.space_group_name_H-M   'P 1'
#
loop_
_entity.id
_entity.type
_entity.pdbx_description
1 polymer ?
#
loop_
_entity_poly.entity_id
_entity_poly.type
_entity_poly.pdbx_seq_one_letter_code
_entity_poly.pdbx_strand_id
1 'polypeptide(L)'
;MNRVFVISDTHFGHRRIIEFEAAARPFASIEDHDRALVERWNATVKPKDTVWHLGDVFFGKDGHAVLSALHGLKKLVLGNHDHYPLEVYQRYFSKVYGAAEFGGCVLTHVPVHPGQLERRYRLNIHGHMHSRSVGDPRYVCVSAEHTGLSPILMDAAMRAQTVS
;
A
#
# COMPACT_ATOMS: atom_id res chain seq x y z
N MET A 1 0.17 -13.93 -18.07
CA MET A 1 1.28 -13.29 -17.34
C MET A 1 0.79 -12.88 -15.97
N ASN A 2 1.59 -13.09 -14.91
CA ASN A 2 1.26 -12.61 -13.58
C ASN A 2 1.49 -11.10 -13.54
N ARG A 3 0.46 -10.33 -13.12
CA ARG A 3 0.53 -8.88 -13.01
C ARG A 3 1.16 -8.49 -11.67
N VAL A 4 1.75 -7.31 -11.59
CA VAL A 4 2.30 -6.74 -10.35
C VAL A 4 1.49 -5.50 -9.98
N PHE A 5 1.04 -5.46 -8.75
CA PHE A 5 0.25 -4.38 -8.17
C PHE A 5 0.97 -3.74 -6.99
N VAL A 6 0.51 -2.55 -6.61
CA VAL A 6 0.99 -1.81 -5.44
C VAL A 6 -0.16 -1.10 -4.75
N ILE A 7 -0.09 -1.02 -3.43
CA ILE A 7 -0.97 -0.26 -2.54
C ILE A 7 -0.26 0.00 -1.22
N SER A 8 -0.72 0.95 -0.44
CA SER A 8 -0.27 1.22 0.94
C SER A 8 -1.43 1.67 1.80
N ASP A 9 -1.22 1.70 3.12
CA ASP A 9 -2.12 2.33 4.09
C ASP A 9 -3.55 1.77 4.05
N THR A 10 -3.69 0.46 4.00
CA THR A 10 -5.01 -0.18 4.04
C THR A 10 -5.68 0.00 5.39
N HIS A 11 -4.91 0.04 6.48
CA HIS A 11 -5.40 0.29 7.84
C HIS A 11 -6.57 -0.62 8.26
N PHE A 12 -6.57 -1.89 7.87
CA PHE A 12 -7.61 -2.84 8.27
C PHE A 12 -7.80 -2.85 9.80
N GLY A 13 -9.05 -2.78 10.26
CA GLY A 13 -9.39 -2.76 11.67
C GLY A 13 -9.14 -1.44 12.40
N HIS A 14 -8.63 -0.40 11.71
CA HIS A 14 -8.34 0.90 12.31
C HIS A 14 -9.59 1.80 12.34
N ARG A 15 -10.37 1.76 13.41
CA ARG A 15 -11.67 2.48 13.51
C ARG A 15 -11.57 3.97 13.20
N ARG A 16 -10.49 4.63 13.62
CA ARG A 16 -10.35 6.08 13.44
C ARG A 16 -9.93 6.50 12.04
N ILE A 17 -9.51 5.58 11.16
CA ILE A 17 -9.09 5.95 9.80
C ILE A 17 -10.25 6.54 8.99
N ILE A 18 -11.49 6.08 9.22
CA ILE A 18 -12.69 6.60 8.57
C ILE A 18 -13.09 8.00 9.08
N GLU A 19 -12.58 8.40 10.25
CA GLU A 19 -12.74 9.76 10.78
C GLU A 19 -11.64 10.68 10.23
N PHE A 20 -10.37 10.22 10.25
CA PHE A 20 -9.22 11.00 9.81
C PHE A 20 -9.23 11.28 8.31
N GLU A 21 -9.69 10.33 7.53
CA GLU A 21 -9.76 10.38 6.05
C GLU A 21 -11.20 10.31 5.55
N ALA A 22 -12.14 10.95 6.25
CA ALA A 22 -13.58 10.83 5.99
C ALA A 22 -13.99 11.15 4.55
N ALA A 23 -13.32 12.08 3.89
CA ALA A 23 -13.59 12.44 2.50
C ALA A 23 -13.21 11.32 1.52
N ALA A 24 -12.11 10.62 1.77
CA ALA A 24 -11.62 9.53 0.92
C ALA A 24 -12.15 8.15 1.35
N ARG A 25 -12.54 8.00 2.63
CA ARG A 25 -13.06 6.77 3.23
C ARG A 25 -14.45 6.98 3.82
N PRO A 26 -15.48 7.27 3.01
CA PRO A 26 -16.83 7.62 3.47
C PRO A 26 -17.62 6.37 3.89
N PHE A 27 -17.18 5.69 4.94
CA PHE A 27 -17.81 4.49 5.46
C PHE A 27 -18.46 4.77 6.82
N ALA A 28 -19.60 4.12 7.10
CA ALA A 28 -20.31 4.24 8.36
C ALA A 28 -19.65 3.44 9.50
N SER A 29 -18.92 2.37 9.16
CA SER A 29 -18.22 1.52 10.11
C SER A 29 -16.89 1.02 9.57
N ILE A 30 -16.01 0.57 10.46
CA ILE A 30 -14.73 -0.04 10.05
C ILE A 30 -14.96 -1.39 9.36
N GLU A 31 -16.00 -2.09 9.75
CA GLU A 31 -16.40 -3.36 9.15
C GLU A 31 -16.83 -3.18 7.69
N ASP A 32 -17.57 -2.11 7.39
CA ASP A 32 -17.96 -1.75 6.02
C ASP A 32 -16.75 -1.32 5.18
N HIS A 33 -15.85 -0.52 5.78
CA HIS A 33 -14.58 -0.12 5.18
C HIS A 33 -13.74 -1.35 4.80
N ASP A 34 -13.49 -2.23 5.74
CA ASP A 34 -12.64 -3.41 5.54
C ASP A 34 -13.23 -4.35 4.49
N ARG A 35 -14.55 -4.59 4.53
CA ARG A 35 -15.27 -5.37 3.51
C ARG A 35 -15.11 -4.75 2.12
N ALA A 36 -15.31 -3.45 1.98
CA ALA A 36 -15.17 -2.75 0.70
C ALA A 36 -13.74 -2.84 0.14
N LEU A 37 -12.71 -2.72 0.99
CA LEU A 37 -11.33 -2.88 0.55
C LEU A 37 -11.05 -4.31 0.06
N VAL A 38 -11.52 -5.33 0.78
CA VAL A 38 -11.38 -6.74 0.37
C VAL A 38 -12.07 -6.99 -0.98
N GLU A 39 -13.29 -6.51 -1.15
CA GLU A 39 -14.05 -6.66 -2.39
C GLU A 39 -13.33 -6.00 -3.58
N ARG A 40 -12.88 -4.74 -3.42
CA ARG A 40 -12.15 -4.00 -4.46
C ARG A 40 -10.81 -4.65 -4.78
N TRP A 41 -10.07 -5.08 -3.75
CA TRP A 41 -8.82 -5.81 -3.92
C TRP A 41 -9.04 -7.08 -4.76
N ASN A 42 -9.98 -7.92 -4.37
CA ASN A 42 -10.22 -9.20 -5.01
C ASN A 42 -10.88 -9.09 -6.41
N ALA A 43 -11.59 -7.99 -6.68
CA ALA A 43 -12.06 -7.67 -8.03
C ALA A 43 -10.89 -7.36 -8.99
N THR A 44 -9.82 -6.76 -8.47
CA THR A 44 -8.67 -6.27 -9.24
C THR A 44 -7.56 -7.32 -9.34
N VAL A 45 -7.18 -7.92 -8.20
CA VAL A 45 -6.05 -8.85 -8.07
C VAL A 45 -6.54 -10.30 -8.23
N LYS A 46 -5.83 -11.09 -9.05
CA LYS A 46 -6.08 -12.53 -9.21
C LYS A 46 -5.15 -13.35 -8.31
N PRO A 47 -5.47 -14.64 -8.02
CA PRO A 47 -4.67 -15.45 -7.10
C PRO A 47 -3.18 -15.60 -7.47
N LYS A 48 -2.84 -15.51 -8.76
CA LYS A 48 -1.45 -15.63 -9.24
C LYS A 48 -0.71 -14.29 -9.42
N ASP A 49 -1.40 -13.17 -9.22
CA ASP A 49 -0.78 -11.84 -9.30
C ASP A 49 0.11 -11.59 -8.07
N THR A 50 1.02 -10.64 -8.15
CA THR A 50 1.87 -10.19 -7.03
C THR A 50 1.41 -8.81 -6.57
N VAL A 51 1.32 -8.58 -5.27
CA VAL A 51 1.01 -7.27 -4.69
C VAL A 51 2.13 -6.84 -3.76
N TRP A 52 2.68 -5.65 -4.00
CA TRP A 52 3.51 -4.92 -3.05
C TRP A 52 2.62 -4.07 -2.15
N HIS A 53 2.61 -4.36 -0.85
CA HIS A 53 2.01 -3.51 0.16
C HIS A 53 3.08 -2.66 0.81
N LEU A 54 2.95 -1.34 0.76
CA LEU A 54 3.98 -0.44 1.26
C LEU A 54 3.71 0.07 2.68
N GLY A 55 3.16 -0.79 3.53
CA GLY A 55 3.06 -0.58 4.97
C GLY A 55 1.73 -0.04 5.48
N ASP A 56 1.62 0.01 6.80
CA ASP A 56 0.43 0.37 7.55
C ASP A 56 -0.77 -0.51 7.17
N VAL A 57 -0.57 -1.82 7.38
CA VAL A 57 -1.48 -2.86 6.88
C VAL A 57 -2.74 -2.97 7.71
N PHE A 58 -2.60 -3.18 9.03
CA PHE A 58 -3.72 -3.46 9.92
C PHE A 58 -3.49 -2.96 11.36
N PHE A 59 -4.59 -2.85 12.11
CA PHE A 59 -4.61 -2.45 13.52
C PHE A 59 -5.46 -3.42 14.35
N GLY A 60 -5.13 -3.52 15.65
CA GLY A 60 -5.84 -4.39 16.58
C GLY A 60 -5.50 -5.87 16.42
N LYS A 61 -5.87 -6.67 17.42
CA LYS A 61 -5.51 -8.09 17.49
C LYS A 61 -6.07 -8.92 16.34
N ASP A 62 -7.25 -8.56 15.85
CA ASP A 62 -7.99 -9.31 14.83
C ASP A 62 -7.90 -8.68 13.44
N GLY A 63 -7.31 -7.48 13.33
CA GLY A 63 -7.19 -6.77 12.06
C GLY A 63 -6.42 -7.55 10.97
N HIS A 64 -5.50 -8.43 11.38
CA HIS A 64 -4.76 -9.27 10.43
C HIS A 64 -5.59 -10.41 9.81
N ALA A 65 -6.70 -10.82 10.44
CA ALA A 65 -7.49 -11.97 9.97
C ALA A 65 -8.02 -11.76 8.54
N VAL A 66 -8.33 -10.52 8.17
CA VAL A 66 -8.81 -10.14 6.84
C VAL A 66 -7.79 -10.43 5.73
N LEU A 67 -6.49 -10.46 6.06
CA LEU A 67 -5.41 -10.66 5.08
C LEU A 67 -5.43 -12.03 4.41
N SER A 68 -6.02 -13.03 5.05
CA SER A 68 -6.20 -14.37 4.47
C SER A 68 -7.22 -14.38 3.31
N ALA A 69 -8.14 -13.43 3.29
CA ALA A 69 -9.13 -13.29 2.22
C ALA A 69 -8.60 -12.57 0.98
N LEU A 70 -7.44 -11.89 1.07
CA LEU A 70 -6.87 -11.10 -0.03
C LEU A 70 -6.16 -11.98 -1.04
N HIS A 71 -6.53 -11.87 -2.31
CA HIS A 71 -5.89 -12.57 -3.42
C HIS A 71 -4.45 -12.12 -3.66
N GLY A 72 -3.67 -12.96 -4.32
CA GLY A 72 -2.32 -12.69 -4.81
C GLY A 72 -1.21 -13.03 -3.84
N LEU A 73 0.01 -13.13 -4.38
CA LEU A 73 1.25 -13.24 -3.61
C LEU A 73 1.63 -11.86 -3.07
N LYS A 74 1.58 -11.72 -1.76
CA LYS A 74 1.80 -10.43 -1.09
C LYS A 74 3.24 -10.29 -0.62
N LYS A 75 3.85 -9.12 -0.87
CA LYS A 75 5.14 -8.67 -0.32
C LYS A 75 4.91 -7.40 0.46
N LEU A 76 5.59 -7.23 1.59
CA LEU A 76 5.42 -6.10 2.49
C LEU A 76 6.70 -5.27 2.57
N VAL A 77 6.57 -3.96 2.46
CA VAL A 77 7.51 -2.98 3.02
C VAL A 77 6.86 -2.44 4.29
N LEU A 78 7.53 -2.57 5.43
CA LEU A 78 6.98 -2.19 6.74
C LEU A 78 6.69 -0.68 6.81
N GLY A 79 5.54 -0.35 7.37
CA GLY A 79 5.16 1.01 7.73
C GLY A 79 5.48 1.33 9.19
N ASN A 80 5.27 2.59 9.58
CA ASN A 80 5.54 3.04 10.94
C ASN A 80 4.52 2.54 11.97
N HIS A 81 3.38 2.03 11.54
CA HIS A 81 2.38 1.40 12.40
C HIS A 81 2.41 -0.15 12.36
N ASP A 82 3.31 -0.74 11.59
CA ASP A 82 3.46 -2.20 11.53
C ASP A 82 4.36 -2.69 12.68
N HIS A 83 3.83 -2.70 13.90
CA HIS A 83 4.56 -2.98 15.16
C HIS A 83 4.44 -4.41 15.68
N TYR A 84 3.67 -5.28 15.01
CA TYR A 84 3.51 -6.65 15.46
C TYR A 84 4.77 -7.48 15.21
N PRO A 85 4.97 -8.59 15.94
CA PRO A 85 6.06 -9.52 15.66
C PRO A 85 6.09 -9.93 14.19
N LEU A 86 7.29 -10.06 13.63
CA LEU A 86 7.50 -10.36 12.21
C LEU A 86 6.75 -11.62 11.75
N GLU A 87 6.65 -12.60 12.63
CA GLU A 87 5.96 -13.87 12.39
C GLU A 87 4.47 -13.69 12.07
N VAL A 88 3.84 -12.62 12.56
CA VAL A 88 2.45 -12.30 12.25
C VAL A 88 2.34 -11.93 10.77
N TYR A 89 3.22 -11.06 10.27
CA TYR A 89 3.24 -10.66 8.86
C TYR A 89 3.64 -11.82 7.94
N GLN A 90 4.60 -12.64 8.32
CA GLN A 90 5.09 -13.78 7.54
C GLN A 90 4.03 -14.86 7.27
N ARG A 91 2.92 -14.87 8.01
CA ARG A 91 1.77 -15.73 7.71
C ARG A 91 1.05 -15.34 6.43
N TYR A 92 1.11 -14.06 6.03
CA TYR A 92 0.34 -13.48 4.94
C TYR A 92 1.21 -12.94 3.80
N PHE A 93 2.44 -12.55 4.10
CA PHE A 93 3.38 -11.97 3.16
C PHE A 93 4.55 -12.92 2.92
N SER A 94 4.83 -13.21 1.65
CA SER A 94 5.93 -14.10 1.26
C SER A 94 7.31 -13.53 1.56
N LYS A 95 7.42 -12.21 1.64
CA LYS A 95 8.63 -11.46 1.99
C LYS A 95 8.26 -10.16 2.69
N VAL A 96 9.12 -9.74 3.64
CA VAL A 96 9.00 -8.48 4.39
C VAL A 96 10.31 -7.71 4.29
N TYR A 97 10.22 -6.40 4.05
CA TYR A 97 11.33 -5.50 3.79
C TYR A 97 11.20 -4.21 4.62
N GLY A 98 12.34 -3.56 4.95
CA GLY A 98 12.36 -2.16 5.38
C GLY A 98 12.25 -1.18 4.21
N ALA A 99 12.87 -1.53 3.07
CA ALA A 99 12.77 -0.86 1.79
C ALA A 99 13.06 -1.87 0.67
N ALA A 100 12.58 -1.64 -0.54
CA ALA A 100 12.80 -2.52 -1.68
C ALA A 100 13.06 -1.73 -2.97
N GLU A 101 13.58 -2.42 -3.99
CA GLU A 101 13.76 -1.85 -5.33
C GLU A 101 12.88 -2.58 -6.33
N PHE A 102 12.29 -1.83 -7.26
CA PHE A 102 11.52 -2.37 -8.36
C PHE A 102 11.62 -1.46 -9.59
N GLY A 103 12.11 -2.00 -10.72
CA GLY A 103 12.13 -1.29 -12.00
C GLY A 103 12.84 0.08 -11.97
N GLY A 104 13.91 0.23 -11.20
CA GLY A 104 14.63 1.50 -11.01
C GLY A 104 13.93 2.48 -10.06
N CYS A 105 12.89 2.04 -9.37
CA CYS A 105 12.22 2.81 -8.32
C CYS A 105 12.60 2.26 -6.94
N VAL A 106 12.61 3.12 -5.91
CA VAL A 106 12.66 2.70 -4.52
C VAL A 106 11.25 2.64 -3.95
N LEU A 107 10.93 1.52 -3.29
CA LEU A 107 9.67 1.28 -2.59
C LEU A 107 9.90 1.45 -1.10
N THR A 108 9.19 2.38 -0.48
CA THR A 108 9.27 2.66 0.96
C THR A 108 7.87 2.97 1.50
N HIS A 109 7.71 2.93 2.82
CA HIS A 109 6.49 3.45 3.41
C HIS A 109 6.54 4.98 3.49
N VAL A 110 7.55 5.53 4.18
CA VAL A 110 7.75 6.98 4.29
C VAL A 110 8.54 7.48 3.06
N PRO A 111 8.21 8.67 2.51
CA PRO A 111 9.00 9.28 1.43
C PRO A 111 10.48 9.40 1.80
N VAL A 112 11.39 9.06 0.88
CA VAL A 112 12.84 9.18 1.10
C VAL A 112 13.32 10.61 0.89
N HIS A 113 14.51 10.93 1.42
CA HIS A 113 15.16 12.21 1.15
C HIS A 113 15.44 12.39 -0.35
N PRO A 114 15.20 13.58 -0.97
CA PRO A 114 15.37 13.81 -2.42
C PRO A 114 16.73 13.41 -2.99
N GLY A 115 17.81 13.55 -2.21
CA GLY A 115 19.14 13.11 -2.61
C GLY A 115 19.28 11.63 -2.98
N GLN A 116 18.33 10.78 -2.55
CA GLN A 116 18.30 9.37 -2.97
C GLN A 116 17.83 9.21 -4.42
N LEU A 117 17.10 10.20 -4.94
CA LEU A 117 16.53 10.20 -6.30
C LEU A 117 17.44 10.89 -7.33
N GLU A 118 18.59 11.41 -6.91
CA GLU A 118 19.51 12.13 -7.81
C GLU A 118 20.42 11.20 -8.62
N ARG A 119 20.74 10.02 -8.08
CA ARG A 119 21.77 9.14 -8.65
C ARG A 119 21.31 7.71 -8.92
N ARG A 120 20.45 7.16 -8.06
CA ARG A 120 20.16 5.73 -8.06
C ARG A 120 18.75 5.39 -8.53
N TYR A 121 17.77 6.12 -8.03
CA TYR A 121 16.36 5.81 -8.28
C TYR A 121 15.70 6.92 -9.08
N ARG A 122 14.89 6.56 -10.06
CA ARG A 122 14.12 7.53 -10.84
C ARG A 122 12.88 8.01 -10.11
N LEU A 123 12.27 7.16 -9.26
CA LEU A 123 11.06 7.45 -8.48
C LEU A 123 11.14 6.84 -7.09
N ASN A 124 10.47 7.48 -6.14
CA ASN A 124 10.06 6.86 -4.90
C ASN A 124 8.56 6.57 -4.96
N ILE A 125 8.19 5.30 -4.90
CA ILE A 125 6.80 4.85 -4.72
C ILE A 125 6.63 4.59 -3.23
N HIS A 126 5.66 5.28 -2.59
CA HIS A 126 5.55 5.32 -1.14
C HIS A 126 4.10 5.38 -0.66
N GLY A 127 3.90 5.19 0.64
CA GLY A 127 2.66 5.38 1.36
C GLY A 127 2.71 6.58 2.32
N HIS A 128 2.15 6.38 3.53
CA HIS A 128 2.25 7.25 4.68
C HIS A 128 1.53 8.60 4.58
N MET A 129 1.47 9.20 3.42
CA MET A 129 0.97 10.57 3.24
C MET A 129 -0.56 10.65 3.18
N HIS A 130 -1.26 9.50 3.12
CA HIS A 130 -2.72 9.43 2.96
C HIS A 130 -3.19 10.32 1.82
N SER A 131 -4.16 11.19 2.04
CA SER A 131 -4.69 12.13 1.02
C SER A 131 -3.72 13.24 0.62
N ARG A 132 -2.54 13.35 1.26
CA ARG A 132 -1.52 14.38 0.96
C ARG A 132 -0.50 13.87 -0.05
N SER A 133 0.27 14.80 -0.65
CA SER A 133 1.38 14.50 -1.56
C SER A 133 2.65 15.29 -1.19
N VAL A 134 3.79 14.85 -1.70
CA VAL A 134 5.09 15.55 -1.51
C VAL A 134 5.21 16.79 -2.39
N GLY A 135 4.46 16.87 -3.50
CA GLY A 135 4.53 17.99 -4.44
C GLY A 135 5.74 17.95 -5.39
N ASP A 136 6.52 16.86 -5.38
CA ASP A 136 7.63 16.62 -6.31
C ASP A 136 7.25 15.42 -7.21
N PRO A 137 7.32 15.56 -8.54
CA PRO A 137 6.91 14.52 -9.47
C PRO A 137 7.69 13.20 -9.35
N ARG A 138 8.82 13.17 -8.70
CA ARG A 138 9.58 11.94 -8.46
C ARG A 138 9.02 11.07 -7.33
N TYR A 139 7.97 11.55 -6.63
CA TYR A 139 7.30 10.82 -5.55
C TYR A 139 5.90 10.40 -5.96
N VAL A 140 5.61 9.13 -5.85
CA VAL A 140 4.30 8.54 -6.19
C VAL A 140 3.69 7.96 -4.93
N CYS A 141 2.70 8.66 -4.38
CA CYS A 141 1.93 8.16 -3.24
C CYS A 141 0.93 7.11 -3.70
N VAL A 142 0.98 5.92 -3.10
CA VAL A 142 0.07 4.81 -3.35
C VAL A 142 -0.73 4.42 -2.11
N SER A 143 -0.89 5.35 -1.16
CA SER A 143 -1.85 5.22 -0.07
C SER A 143 -3.24 4.95 -0.64
N ALA A 144 -4.04 4.18 0.07
CA ALA A 144 -5.33 3.70 -0.44
C ALA A 144 -6.26 4.84 -0.92
N GLU A 145 -6.13 6.03 -0.36
CA GLU A 145 -6.85 7.25 -0.77
C GLU A 145 -6.51 7.67 -2.21
N HIS A 146 -5.25 7.52 -2.63
CA HIS A 146 -4.80 7.86 -4.00
C HIS A 146 -5.14 6.77 -5.03
N THR A 147 -5.37 5.54 -4.57
CA THR A 147 -5.58 4.38 -5.45
C THR A 147 -7.06 3.98 -5.57
N GLY A 148 -7.97 4.77 -5.01
CA GLY A 148 -9.40 4.45 -4.99
C GLY A 148 -9.74 3.24 -4.12
N LEU A 149 -8.96 3.04 -3.04
CA LEU A 149 -9.10 1.94 -2.07
C LEU A 149 -8.96 0.55 -2.73
N SER A 150 -8.10 0.44 -3.74
CA SER A 150 -7.82 -0.79 -4.48
C SER A 150 -6.37 -0.82 -4.94
N PRO A 151 -5.70 -1.99 -4.99
CA PRO A 151 -4.38 -2.08 -5.59
C PRO A 151 -4.39 -1.63 -7.05
N ILE A 152 -3.39 -0.83 -7.45
CA ILE A 152 -3.18 -0.40 -8.83
C ILE A 152 -2.01 -1.15 -9.46
N LEU A 153 -1.99 -1.24 -10.79
CA LEU A 153 -0.85 -1.84 -11.50
C LEU A 153 0.44 -1.07 -11.17
N MET A 154 1.50 -1.78 -10.84
CA MET A 154 2.82 -1.19 -10.59
C MET A 154 3.30 -0.34 -11.77
N ASP A 155 3.08 -0.82 -12.99
CA ASP A 155 3.42 -0.06 -14.21
C ASP A 155 2.61 1.24 -14.34
N ALA A 156 1.36 1.27 -13.86
CA ALA A 156 0.56 2.50 -13.84
C ALA A 156 1.13 3.50 -12.85
N ALA A 157 1.48 3.06 -11.63
CA ALA A 157 2.16 3.89 -10.64
C ALA A 157 3.49 4.45 -11.19
N MET A 158 4.27 3.63 -11.89
CA MET A 158 5.55 4.03 -12.48
C MET A 158 5.42 5.02 -13.66
N ARG A 159 4.26 5.07 -14.34
CA ARG A 159 3.95 5.98 -15.46
C ARG A 159 3.21 7.24 -15.07
N ALA A 160 2.64 7.33 -13.88
CA ALA A 160 1.82 8.47 -13.43
C ALA A 160 2.56 9.83 -13.52
N GLN A 161 3.84 9.83 -13.85
CA GLN A 161 4.73 10.98 -13.95
C GLN A 161 5.08 11.41 -15.39
N THR A 162 4.60 10.70 -16.41
CA THR A 162 4.98 11.02 -17.80
C THR A 162 4.01 11.98 -18.50
N VAL A 163 3.03 12.54 -17.75
CA VAL A 163 2.05 13.50 -18.28
C VAL A 163 2.13 14.79 -17.47
N SER A 164 3.06 15.65 -17.82
CA SER A 164 3.10 17.08 -17.49
C SER A 164 3.49 17.84 -18.74
#